data_7aeb72e1aed16c6b1cabce1498545a28
#
_entry.id   7aeb72e1aed16c6b1cabce1498545a28
#
_cell.length_a   1.000
_cell.length_b   1.000
_cell.length_c   1.000
_cell.angle_alpha   90.00
_cell.angle_beta   90.00
_cell.angle_gamma   90.00
#
_symmetry.space_group_name_H-M   'P 1'
#
loop_
_entity.id
_entity.type
_entity.pdbx_description
1 polymer ?
#
loop_
_entity_poly.entity_id
_entity_poly.type
_entity_poly.pdbx_seq_one_letter_code
_entity_poly.pdbx_strand_id
1 'polypeptide(L)'
;MSIAVTTQFICFAVLSLVIIVGALGVVLLENIVYSAFLLGGVFMSVAGLYLLLNASFVAAAQVLVYVGAINVLILFAIMLVNKKEDLKPMKYLNSRKLISTTICITLLSLLIRVDLSTVWKIANPNLSIGE
;
A
#
# COMPACT_ATOMS: atom_id res chain seq x y z
N MET A 1 -26.26 5.04 16.75
CA MET A 1 -24.84 5.42 16.87
C MET A 1 -23.90 4.24 16.81
N SER A 2 -24.14 3.17 17.56
CA SER A 2 -23.29 1.99 17.58
C SER A 2 -23.24 1.26 16.24
N ILE A 3 -24.32 1.21 15.48
CA ILE A 3 -24.40 0.50 14.19
C ILE A 3 -23.55 1.19 13.13
N ALA A 4 -23.60 2.53 13.06
CA ALA A 4 -22.80 3.30 12.10
C ALA A 4 -21.31 3.16 12.37
N VAL A 5 -20.90 3.22 13.63
CA VAL A 5 -19.49 3.07 14.03
C VAL A 5 -19.02 1.65 13.75
N THR A 6 -19.83 0.64 14.03
CA THR A 6 -19.50 -0.75 13.77
C THR A 6 -19.35 -1.02 12.28
N THR A 7 -20.26 -0.51 11.44
CA THR A 7 -20.21 -0.65 10.00
C THR A 7 -18.95 0.01 9.44
N GLN A 8 -18.62 1.21 9.91
CA GLN A 8 -17.43 1.93 9.49
C GLN A 8 -16.15 1.15 9.86
N PHE A 9 -16.12 0.59 11.06
CA PHE A 9 -14.99 -0.23 11.51
C PHE A 9 -14.82 -1.50 10.68
N ILE A 10 -15.92 -2.17 10.36
CA ILE A 10 -15.91 -3.38 9.52
C ILE A 10 -15.40 -3.05 8.10
N CYS A 11 -15.91 -1.98 7.50
CA CYS A 11 -15.46 -1.52 6.19
C CYS A 11 -13.97 -1.17 6.20
N PHE A 12 -13.50 -0.50 7.23
CA PHE A 12 -12.09 -0.18 7.41
C PHE A 12 -11.24 -1.46 7.50
N ALA A 13 -11.66 -2.41 8.30
CA ALA A 13 -10.94 -3.67 8.48
C ALA A 13 -10.85 -4.46 7.17
N VAL A 14 -11.96 -4.55 6.43
CA VAL A 14 -12.01 -5.25 5.13
C VAL A 14 -11.09 -4.57 4.11
N LEU A 15 -11.18 -3.25 3.98
CA LEU A 15 -10.34 -2.49 3.05
C LEU A 15 -8.86 -2.60 3.40
N SER A 16 -8.53 -2.51 4.68
CA SER A 16 -7.14 -2.67 5.15
C SER A 16 -6.60 -4.05 4.80
N LEU A 17 -7.40 -5.09 5.01
CA LEU A 17 -7.01 -6.45 4.71
C LEU A 17 -6.79 -6.63 3.20
N VAL A 18 -7.69 -6.10 2.37
CA VAL A 18 -7.56 -6.15 0.91
C VAL A 18 -6.29 -5.42 0.45
N ILE A 19 -5.98 -4.28 1.05
CA ILE A 19 -4.76 -3.52 0.72
C ILE A 19 -3.51 -4.34 1.07
N ILE A 20 -3.47 -4.91 2.26
CA ILE A 20 -2.30 -5.68 2.73
C ILE A 20 -2.10 -6.93 1.85
N VAL A 21 -3.16 -7.69 1.61
CA VAL A 21 -3.09 -8.90 0.78
C VAL A 21 -2.76 -8.54 -0.67
N GLY A 22 -3.38 -7.49 -1.19
CA GLY A 22 -3.11 -7.00 -2.54
C GLY A 22 -1.67 -6.53 -2.70
N ALA A 23 -1.16 -5.77 -1.73
CA ALA A 23 0.22 -5.29 -1.75
C ALA A 23 1.23 -6.44 -1.71
N LEU A 24 0.97 -7.45 -0.88
CA LEU A 24 1.79 -8.66 -0.88
C LEU A 24 1.73 -9.38 -2.22
N GLY A 25 0.54 -9.47 -2.80
CA GLY A 25 0.36 -10.08 -4.12
C GLY A 25 1.14 -9.35 -5.22
N VAL A 26 1.15 -8.02 -5.19
CA VAL A 26 1.94 -7.20 -6.14
C VAL A 26 3.42 -7.57 -6.10
N VAL A 27 3.96 -7.76 -4.91
CA VAL A 27 5.37 -8.07 -4.71
C VAL A 27 5.70 -9.52 -5.07
N LEU A 28 4.78 -10.45 -4.78
CA LEU A 28 5.02 -11.88 -4.94
C LEU A 28 4.78 -12.38 -6.37
N LEU A 29 3.97 -11.68 -7.16
CA LEU A 29 3.68 -12.07 -8.54
C LEU A 29 4.91 -11.87 -9.42
N GLU A 30 5.25 -12.91 -10.16
CA GLU A 30 6.37 -12.88 -11.09
C GLU A 30 6.04 -12.14 -12.38
N ASN A 31 4.76 -12.15 -12.78
CA ASN A 31 4.32 -11.48 -13.99
C ASN A 31 4.05 -10.00 -13.71
N ILE A 32 4.83 -9.14 -14.36
CA ILE A 32 4.78 -7.70 -14.16
C ILE A 32 3.42 -7.11 -14.54
N VAL A 33 2.79 -7.61 -15.61
CA VAL A 33 1.49 -7.10 -16.07
C VAL A 33 0.40 -7.39 -15.03
N TYR A 34 0.36 -8.60 -14.50
CA TYR A 34 -0.59 -8.95 -13.44
C TYR A 34 -0.34 -8.16 -12.16
N SER A 35 0.93 -7.94 -11.81
CA SER A 35 1.29 -7.10 -10.67
C SER A 35 0.80 -5.67 -10.84
N ALA A 36 0.90 -5.10 -12.03
CA ALA A 36 0.43 -3.75 -12.31
C ALA A 36 -1.09 -3.65 -12.20
N PHE A 37 -1.82 -4.64 -12.67
CA PHE A 37 -3.28 -4.70 -12.50
C PHE A 37 -3.68 -4.81 -11.03
N LEU A 38 -2.99 -5.65 -10.30
CA LEU A 38 -3.24 -5.83 -8.86
C LEU A 38 -2.93 -4.55 -8.09
N LEU A 39 -1.87 -3.84 -8.48
CA LEU A 39 -1.52 -2.53 -7.92
C LEU A 39 -2.66 -1.52 -8.13
N GLY A 40 -3.28 -1.52 -9.31
CA GLY A 40 -4.46 -0.70 -9.58
C GLY A 40 -5.61 -0.99 -8.62
N GLY A 41 -5.85 -2.28 -8.33
CA GLY A 41 -6.83 -2.71 -7.35
C GLY A 41 -6.52 -2.22 -5.94
N VAL A 42 -5.25 -2.27 -5.54
CA VAL A 42 -4.79 -1.74 -4.25
C VAL A 42 -5.03 -0.23 -4.17
N PHE A 43 -4.71 0.51 -5.21
CA PHE A 43 -4.96 1.95 -5.25
C PHE A 43 -6.44 2.29 -5.16
N MET A 44 -7.30 1.49 -5.79
CA MET A 44 -8.76 1.65 -5.67
C MET A 44 -9.24 1.43 -4.23
N SER A 45 -8.67 0.44 -3.54
CA SER A 45 -8.97 0.18 -2.13
C SER A 45 -8.51 1.32 -1.23
N VAL A 46 -7.37 1.94 -1.54
CA VAL A 46 -6.89 3.15 -0.85
C VAL A 46 -7.88 4.31 -1.03
N ALA A 47 -8.42 4.48 -2.22
CA ALA A 47 -9.46 5.47 -2.46
C ALA A 47 -10.71 5.21 -1.61
N GLY A 48 -11.06 3.94 -1.44
CA GLY A 48 -12.14 3.53 -0.52
C GLY A 48 -11.88 3.95 0.92
N LEU A 49 -10.63 3.82 1.39
CA LEU A 49 -10.25 4.31 2.72
C LEU A 49 -10.40 5.83 2.84
N TYR A 50 -10.04 6.57 1.81
CA TYR A 50 -10.23 8.02 1.80
C TYR A 50 -11.71 8.40 1.89
N LEU A 51 -12.58 7.65 1.25
CA LEU A 51 -14.03 7.85 1.37
C LEU A 51 -14.52 7.61 2.80
N LEU A 52 -13.97 6.60 3.48
CA LEU A 52 -14.29 6.34 4.89
C LEU A 52 -13.85 7.48 5.80
N LEU A 53 -12.78 8.20 5.44
CA LEU A 53 -12.27 9.34 6.18
C LEU A 53 -13.00 10.64 5.83
N ASN A 54 -14.06 10.59 5.03
CA ASN A 54 -14.80 11.75 4.53
C ASN A 54 -13.95 12.68 3.65
N ALA A 55 -12.89 12.15 3.05
CA ALA A 55 -12.02 12.89 2.15
C ALA A 55 -12.41 12.60 0.70
N SER A 56 -13.56 13.08 0.28
CA SER A 56 -14.12 12.81 -1.06
C SER A 56 -13.23 13.33 -2.17
N PHE A 57 -12.69 14.53 -2.01
CA PHE A 57 -11.80 15.13 -3.01
C PHE A 57 -10.50 14.34 -3.16
N VAL A 58 -9.90 13.94 -2.05
CA VAL A 58 -8.67 13.14 -2.03
C VAL A 58 -8.93 11.77 -2.65
N ALA A 59 -10.08 11.16 -2.37
CA ALA A 59 -10.49 9.89 -2.99
C ALA A 59 -10.62 10.01 -4.50
N ALA A 60 -11.25 11.09 -4.98
CA ALA A 60 -11.38 11.36 -6.41
C ALA A 60 -10.02 11.57 -7.07
N ALA A 61 -9.14 12.35 -6.43
CA ALA A 61 -7.78 12.56 -6.91
C ALA A 61 -6.98 11.26 -6.94
N GLN A 62 -7.14 10.42 -5.94
CA GLN A 62 -6.51 9.09 -5.88
C GLN A 62 -6.89 8.26 -7.09
N VAL A 63 -8.17 8.16 -7.40
CA VAL A 63 -8.64 7.37 -8.54
C VAL A 63 -8.15 7.97 -9.86
N LEU A 64 -8.31 9.27 -10.05
CA LEU A 64 -7.96 9.91 -11.32
C LEU A 64 -6.46 9.87 -11.59
N VAL A 65 -5.65 10.19 -10.60
CA VAL A 65 -4.20 10.31 -10.77
C VAL A 65 -3.52 8.95 -10.67
N TYR A 66 -3.76 8.22 -9.58
CA TYR A 66 -3.02 6.98 -9.33
C TYR A 66 -3.56 5.81 -10.16
N VAL A 67 -4.86 5.63 -10.19
CA VAL A 67 -5.45 4.51 -10.94
C VAL A 67 -5.51 4.85 -12.43
N GLY A 68 -5.97 6.05 -12.77
CA GLY A 68 -6.20 6.44 -14.15
C GLY A 68 -4.96 6.85 -14.91
N ALA A 69 -4.10 7.67 -14.32
CA ALA A 69 -2.93 8.19 -15.02
C ALA A 69 -1.68 7.33 -14.79
N ILE A 70 -1.26 7.19 -13.55
CA ILE A 70 0.03 6.56 -13.21
C ILE A 70 -0.01 5.06 -13.51
N ASN A 71 -1.04 4.37 -13.07
CA ASN A 71 -1.12 2.92 -13.26
C ASN A 71 -1.25 2.55 -14.74
N VAL A 72 -2.02 3.32 -15.50
CA VAL A 72 -2.15 3.14 -16.96
C VAL A 72 -0.81 3.41 -17.65
N LEU A 73 -0.10 4.46 -17.22
CA LEU A 73 1.23 4.78 -17.75
C LEU A 73 2.22 3.65 -17.50
N ILE A 74 2.19 3.08 -16.29
CA ILE A 74 3.02 1.93 -15.93
C ILE A 74 2.69 0.73 -16.81
N LEU A 75 1.41 0.44 -17.04
CA LEU A 75 0.98 -0.65 -17.90
C LEU A 75 1.48 -0.47 -19.33
N PHE A 76 1.36 0.73 -19.89
CA PHE A 76 1.89 1.02 -21.23
C PHE A 76 3.40 0.87 -21.28
N ALA A 77 4.10 1.39 -20.29
CA ALA A 77 5.55 1.29 -20.21
C ALA A 77 6.02 -0.18 -20.16
N ILE A 78 5.34 -1.00 -19.40
CA ILE A 78 5.65 -2.42 -19.27
C ILE A 78 5.38 -3.17 -20.58
N MET A 79 4.28 -2.83 -21.27
CA MET A 79 3.93 -3.45 -22.54
C MET A 79 4.91 -3.10 -23.65
N LEU A 80 5.46 -1.88 -23.62
CA LEU A 80 6.44 -1.43 -24.59
C LEU A 80 7.82 -2.01 -24.38
N VAL A 81 8.16 -2.40 -23.16
CA VAL A 81 9.44 -3.01 -22.85
C VAL A 81 9.39 -4.49 -23.22
N ASN A 82 10.02 -4.82 -24.33
CA ASN A 82 10.11 -6.19 -24.81
C ASN A 82 11.18 -6.93 -23.99
N LYS A 83 10.79 -7.44 -22.85
CA LYS A 83 11.67 -8.26 -22.01
C LYS A 83 11.67 -9.69 -22.52
N LYS A 84 12.73 -10.06 -23.19
CA LYS A 84 13.09 -11.47 -23.28
C LYS A 84 13.58 -11.90 -21.90
N GLU A 85 12.68 -12.46 -21.13
CA GLU A 85 13.01 -12.92 -19.79
C GLU A 85 13.74 -14.25 -19.85
N ASP A 86 15.03 -14.18 -20.08
CA ASP A 86 15.93 -15.26 -19.73
C ASP A 86 16.37 -15.07 -18.28
N LEU A 87 15.39 -15.07 -17.37
CA LEU A 87 15.67 -15.13 -15.96
C LEU A 87 16.09 -16.56 -15.62
N LYS A 88 17.34 -16.86 -15.90
CA LYS A 88 17.95 -18.06 -15.31
C LYS A 88 17.94 -17.87 -13.80
N PRO A 89 17.35 -18.84 -13.04
CA PRO A 89 17.45 -18.76 -11.59
C PRO A 89 18.93 -18.87 -11.23
N MET A 90 19.50 -17.74 -10.84
CA MET A 90 20.87 -17.71 -10.37
C MET A 90 20.95 -18.43 -9.04
N LYS A 91 21.76 -19.47 -8.99
CA LYS A 91 22.04 -20.26 -7.76
C LYS A 91 22.64 -19.42 -6.63
N TYR A 92 23.09 -18.21 -6.93
CA TYR A 92 23.63 -17.25 -5.96
C TYR A 92 22.54 -16.49 -5.19
N LEU A 93 21.28 -16.79 -5.45
CA LEU A 93 20.14 -16.12 -4.87
C LEU A 93 19.97 -16.33 -3.35
N ASN A 94 20.53 -17.41 -2.81
CA ASN A 94 20.34 -17.73 -1.40
C ASN A 94 21.03 -16.72 -0.47
N SER A 95 22.27 -16.35 -0.77
CA SER A 95 23.00 -15.37 0.03
C SER A 95 22.42 -13.96 -0.12
N ARG A 96 22.07 -13.57 -1.34
CA ARG A 96 21.46 -12.26 -1.60
C ARG A 96 20.08 -12.14 -0.98
N LYS A 97 19.27 -13.20 -1.10
CA LYS A 97 17.94 -13.23 -0.47
C LYS A 97 18.04 -13.13 1.04
N LEU A 98 19.02 -13.81 1.63
CA LEU A 98 19.22 -13.76 3.09
C LEU A 98 19.59 -12.37 3.55
N ILE A 99 20.55 -11.72 2.89
CA ILE A 99 20.98 -10.35 3.20
C ILE A 99 19.82 -9.36 3.04
N SER A 100 19.12 -9.45 1.92
CA SER A 100 17.97 -8.58 1.62
C SER A 100 16.86 -8.74 2.65
N THR A 101 16.55 -9.98 3.01
CA THR A 101 15.52 -10.27 4.02
C THR A 101 15.93 -9.74 5.39
N THR A 102 17.18 -9.88 5.76
CA THR A 102 17.70 -9.37 7.03
C THR A 102 17.60 -7.85 7.10
N ILE A 103 17.99 -7.15 6.04
CA ILE A 103 17.88 -5.70 5.97
C ILE A 103 16.41 -5.26 6.06
N CYS A 104 15.52 -5.97 5.35
CA CYS A 104 14.10 -5.67 5.35
C CYS A 104 13.47 -5.84 6.73
N ILE A 105 13.79 -6.93 7.42
CA ILE A 105 13.32 -7.21 8.77
C ILE A 105 13.87 -6.17 9.76
N THR A 106 15.13 -5.78 9.61
CA THR A 106 15.75 -4.76 10.47
C THR A 106 15.06 -3.41 10.30
N LEU A 107 14.79 -3.00 9.05
CA LEU A 107 14.07 -1.78 8.77
C LEU A 107 12.65 -1.81 9.33
N LEU A 108 11.95 -2.91 9.13
CA LEU A 108 10.59 -3.10 9.65
C LEU A 108 10.57 -3.01 11.17
N SER A 109 11.50 -3.70 11.83
CA SER A 109 11.64 -3.65 13.29
C SER A 109 11.90 -2.24 13.80
N LEU A 110 12.76 -1.49 13.09
CA LEU A 110 13.07 -0.11 13.43
C LEU A 110 11.85 0.79 13.29
N LEU A 111 11.08 0.64 12.20
CA LEU A 111 9.85 1.39 11.97
C LEU A 111 8.80 1.11 13.05
N ILE A 112 8.62 -0.16 13.40
CA ILE A 112 7.68 -0.57 14.46
C ILE A 112 8.12 0.03 15.81
N ARG A 113 9.41 0.01 16.10
CA ARG A 113 9.94 0.61 17.34
C ARG A 113 9.68 2.12 17.39
N VAL A 114 9.91 2.82 16.30
CA VAL A 114 9.66 4.25 16.22
C VAL A 114 8.17 4.54 16.41
N ASP A 115 7.30 3.78 15.76
CA ASP A 115 5.85 3.94 15.91
C ASP A 115 5.38 3.72 17.34
N LEU A 116 5.87 2.66 17.99
CA LEU A 116 5.48 2.34 19.36
C LEU A 116 6.08 3.30 20.40
N SER A 117 7.27 3.83 20.13
CA SER A 117 7.93 4.76 21.05
C SER A 117 7.47 6.21 20.86
N THR A 118 6.86 6.51 19.71
CA THR A 118 6.34 7.85 19.45
C THR A 118 5.02 8.02 20.20
N VAL A 119 5.00 8.97 21.12
CA VAL A 119 3.76 9.35 21.80
C VAL A 119 2.95 10.19 20.82
N TRP A 120 1.98 9.54 20.20
CA TRP A 120 1.01 10.23 19.35
C TRP A 120 0.16 11.12 20.24
N LYS A 121 0.48 12.39 20.28
CA LYS A 121 -0.39 13.38 20.91
C LYS A 121 -1.65 13.47 20.06
N ILE A 122 -2.67 12.75 20.47
CA ILE A 122 -4.02 12.99 19.96
C ILE A 122 -4.33 14.43 20.32
N ALA A 123 -4.62 15.25 19.32
CA ALA A 123 -4.92 16.65 19.50
C ALA A 123 -6.03 16.81 20.54
N ASN A 124 -5.64 17.18 21.73
CA ASN A 124 -6.59 17.45 22.82
C ASN A 124 -7.23 18.79 22.47
N PRO A 125 -8.56 18.83 22.19
CA PRO A 125 -9.19 20.08 21.77
C PRO A 125 -9.06 21.21 22.80
N ASN A 126 -8.71 20.86 24.03
CA ASN A 126 -8.51 21.82 25.10
C ASN A 126 -7.12 22.47 25.11
N LEU A 127 -6.19 21.98 24.31
CA LEU A 127 -4.81 22.46 24.29
C LEU A 127 -4.46 23.29 23.08
N SER A 128 -5.35 23.40 22.10
CA SER A 128 -5.05 24.04 20.82
C SER A 128 -5.33 25.56 20.79
N ILE A 129 -5.87 26.12 21.84
CA ILE A 129 -6.36 27.50 21.80
C ILE A 129 -5.42 28.49 22.50
N GLY A 130 -4.37 28.02 23.12
CA GLY A 130 -3.44 28.87 23.87
C GLY A 130 -2.12 29.19 23.17
N GLU A 131 -1.95 28.70 21.95
CA GLU A 131 -0.67 28.81 21.25
C GLU A 131 -0.84 29.16 19.78
#